data_8e4392a43efb4910d5205f6c211babce
#
_entry.id   8e4392a43efb4910d5205f6c211babce
#
_cell.length_a   1.000
_cell.length_b   1.000
_cell.length_c   1.000
_cell.angle_alpha   90.00
_cell.angle_beta   90.00
_cell.angle_gamma   90.00
#
_symmetry.space_group_name_H-M   'P 1'
#
loop_
_entity.id
_entity.type
_entity.pdbx_description
1 polymer ?
#
loop_
_entity_poly.entity_id
_entity_poly.type
_entity_poly.pdbx_seq_one_letter_code
_entity_poly.pdbx_strand_id
1 'polypeptide(L)'
;MIIDCHVHMAGGSKEGLVKGLDAAGISKCMLFAPHPNSFIFRGEKLSRTSKERLDALMEYAQFSERLIPIYWIDPLEEDALEQVDMAVDAGLNGFKVICNRFYPADERPMQVWEYIAGKGKPILFHSGILYSNPHASMYNRPVNWEPLFDIPNLKFAMAHVSWPWHDECIAVYGYWSSRKESETTTAELFIDTTPGTPNIYREEVLRKLYTVGYDNEDNIVYGSDCTSEYDPGYAKAIIDMDKDYLDKYKVSEEVQEKYFSKNIQRFLNI
;
A
#
# COMPACT_ATOMS: atom_id res chain seq x y z
N MET A 1 -3.16 -18.68 4.65
CA MET A 1 -1.92 -17.87 4.53
C MET A 1 -2.29 -16.42 4.75
N ILE A 2 -1.44 -15.62 5.42
CA ILE A 2 -1.66 -14.16 5.61
C ILE A 2 -0.42 -13.43 5.09
N ILE A 3 -0.63 -12.40 4.27
CA ILE A 3 0.43 -11.52 3.78
C ILE A 3 0.09 -10.09 4.20
N ASP A 4 0.99 -9.47 4.97
CA ASP A 4 0.86 -8.08 5.40
C ASP A 4 1.34 -7.14 4.28
N CYS A 5 0.44 -6.35 3.70
CA CYS A 5 0.78 -5.48 2.58
C CYS A 5 1.43 -4.14 2.99
N HIS A 6 1.69 -3.89 4.29
CA HIS A 6 2.06 -2.55 4.71
C HIS A 6 2.99 -2.54 5.94
N VAL A 7 4.29 -2.68 5.70
CA VAL A 7 5.32 -2.62 6.75
C VAL A 7 6.40 -1.62 6.38
N HIS A 8 6.66 -0.65 7.27
CA HIS A 8 7.67 0.38 7.08
C HIS A 8 9.03 -0.04 7.64
N MET A 9 10.10 0.21 6.90
CA MET A 9 11.45 -0.02 7.38
C MET A 9 11.88 1.11 8.33
N ALA A 10 11.65 0.91 9.63
CA ALA A 10 12.03 1.83 10.70
C ALA A 10 12.24 1.06 12.01
N GLY A 11 13.42 1.21 12.61
CA GLY A 11 13.82 0.47 13.82
C GLY A 11 13.96 -1.04 13.59
N GLY A 12 14.23 -1.77 14.65
CA GLY A 12 14.31 -3.23 14.66
C GLY A 12 15.45 -3.82 13.83
N SER A 13 15.46 -5.15 13.75
CA SER A 13 16.38 -5.92 12.91
C SER A 13 15.59 -6.87 12.00
N LYS A 14 16.22 -7.34 10.93
CA LYS A 14 15.63 -8.32 10.00
C LYS A 14 15.24 -9.63 10.70
N GLU A 15 16.04 -10.09 11.67
CA GLU A 15 15.74 -11.26 12.50
C GLU A 15 14.54 -10.99 13.42
N GLY A 16 14.47 -9.79 14.00
CA GLY A 16 13.35 -9.35 14.83
C GLY A 16 12.06 -9.28 14.06
N LEU A 17 12.09 -8.72 12.85
CA LEU A 17 10.95 -8.65 11.95
C LEU A 17 10.41 -10.05 11.61
N VAL A 18 11.27 -10.99 11.18
CA VAL A 18 10.83 -12.36 10.86
C VAL A 18 10.24 -13.08 12.07
N LYS A 19 10.84 -12.92 13.26
CA LYS A 19 10.25 -13.46 14.51
C LYS A 19 8.90 -12.82 14.84
N GLY A 20 8.76 -11.53 14.60
CA GLY A 20 7.49 -10.82 14.78
C GLY A 20 6.39 -11.35 13.86
N LEU A 21 6.71 -11.58 12.58
CA LEU A 21 5.79 -12.21 11.63
C LEU A 21 5.36 -13.61 12.10
N ASP A 22 6.31 -14.44 12.59
CA ASP A 22 5.99 -15.78 13.13
C ASP A 22 5.03 -15.69 14.31
N ALA A 23 5.30 -14.79 15.25
CA ALA A 23 4.46 -14.60 16.43
C ALA A 23 3.05 -14.07 16.11
N ALA A 24 2.90 -13.31 15.03
CA ALA A 24 1.61 -12.82 14.53
C ALA A 24 0.88 -13.82 13.62
N GLY A 25 1.52 -14.92 13.21
CA GLY A 25 0.96 -15.89 12.26
C GLY A 25 0.93 -15.38 10.82
N ILE A 26 1.81 -14.42 10.48
CA ILE A 26 1.91 -13.81 9.14
C ILE A 26 2.99 -14.53 8.35
N SER A 27 2.65 -14.92 7.13
CA SER A 27 3.54 -15.71 6.27
C SER A 27 4.59 -14.84 5.56
N LYS A 28 4.19 -13.67 5.05
CA LYS A 28 5.05 -12.72 4.32
C LYS A 28 4.61 -11.29 4.63
N CYS A 29 5.48 -10.31 4.35
CA CYS A 29 5.08 -8.91 4.34
C CYS A 29 5.71 -8.14 3.17
N MET A 30 5.00 -7.11 2.69
CA MET A 30 5.60 -6.05 1.89
C MET A 30 6.40 -5.14 2.82
N LEU A 31 7.69 -5.00 2.55
CA LEU A 31 8.58 -4.13 3.32
C LEU A 31 8.99 -2.94 2.47
N PHE A 32 8.64 -1.73 2.92
CA PHE A 32 8.98 -0.51 2.23
C PHE A 32 10.41 -0.07 2.56
N ALA A 33 11.16 0.35 1.53
CA ALA A 33 12.47 0.97 1.68
C ALA A 33 12.44 2.14 2.68
N PRO A 34 13.58 2.55 3.24
CA PRO A 34 13.68 3.81 3.96
C PRO A 34 13.11 4.96 3.11
N HIS A 35 12.41 5.89 3.77
CA HIS A 35 11.72 6.99 3.08
C HIS A 35 12.68 7.94 2.36
N PRO A 36 12.23 8.65 1.31
CA PRO A 36 12.99 9.70 0.64
C PRO A 36 13.40 10.84 1.59
N ASN A 37 14.49 11.53 1.27
CA ASN A 37 15.00 12.64 2.09
C ASN A 37 14.03 13.82 2.18
N SER A 38 13.12 13.95 1.25
CA SER A 38 12.06 14.97 1.22
C SER A 38 10.92 14.72 2.20
N PHE A 39 10.85 13.51 2.78
CA PHE A 39 9.80 13.09 3.69
C PHE A 39 10.29 13.10 5.14
N ILE A 40 9.39 13.35 6.09
CA ILE A 40 9.62 13.18 7.52
C ILE A 40 8.75 12.03 7.99
N PHE A 41 9.38 10.97 8.49
CA PHE A 41 8.66 9.81 9.01
C PHE A 41 8.89 9.68 10.51
N ARG A 42 7.82 9.71 11.30
CA ARG A 42 7.87 9.67 12.77
C ARG A 42 8.84 10.69 13.39
N GLY A 43 8.94 11.87 12.77
CA GLY A 43 9.84 12.95 13.22
C GLY A 43 11.30 12.81 12.76
N GLU A 44 11.64 11.73 12.08
CA GLU A 44 12.98 11.50 11.53
C GLU A 44 13.05 11.98 10.07
N LYS A 45 14.12 12.70 9.75
CA LYS A 45 14.51 13.10 8.40
C LYS A 45 15.79 12.36 8.03
N LEU A 46 15.74 11.60 6.94
CA LEU A 46 16.91 10.88 6.44
C LEU A 46 17.79 11.79 5.55
N SER A 47 19.05 11.38 5.42
CA SER A 47 20.01 11.90 4.45
C SER A 47 20.71 10.70 3.81
N ARG A 48 20.03 10.07 2.86
CA ARG A 48 20.52 8.87 2.15
C ARG A 48 20.35 9.06 0.66
N THR A 49 21.30 8.57 -0.13
CA THR A 49 21.15 8.45 -1.57
C THR A 49 20.07 7.40 -1.92
N SER A 50 19.54 7.47 -3.12
CA SER A 50 18.61 6.47 -3.67
C SER A 50 19.19 5.05 -3.58
N LYS A 51 20.49 4.89 -3.89
CA LYS A 51 21.20 3.62 -3.79
C LYS A 51 21.30 3.11 -2.35
N GLU A 52 21.64 3.95 -1.39
CA GLU A 52 21.72 3.55 0.04
C GLU A 52 20.35 3.11 0.57
N ARG A 53 19.26 3.71 0.10
CA ARG A 53 17.89 3.28 0.43
C ARG A 53 17.58 1.89 -0.15
N LEU A 54 17.98 1.65 -1.40
CA LEU A 54 17.84 0.34 -2.04
C LEU A 54 18.69 -0.72 -1.34
N ASP A 55 19.97 -0.45 -1.10
CA ASP A 55 20.89 -1.40 -0.47
C ASP A 55 20.38 -1.82 0.93
N ALA A 56 19.87 -0.86 1.71
CA ALA A 56 19.28 -1.15 3.01
C ALA A 56 18.04 -2.07 2.91
N LEU A 57 17.17 -1.86 1.92
CA LEU A 57 16.01 -2.73 1.68
C LEU A 57 16.45 -4.13 1.24
N MET A 58 17.42 -4.20 0.33
CA MET A 58 17.90 -5.49 -0.20
C MET A 58 18.61 -6.34 0.85
N GLU A 59 19.24 -5.73 1.86
CA GLU A 59 19.79 -6.46 3.01
C GLU A 59 18.72 -7.26 3.76
N TYR A 60 17.49 -6.71 3.88
CA TYR A 60 16.34 -7.40 4.47
C TYR A 60 15.76 -8.46 3.52
N ALA A 61 15.56 -8.11 2.26
CA ALA A 61 14.98 -9.02 1.26
C ALA A 61 15.84 -10.27 1.02
N GLN A 62 17.19 -10.12 1.02
CA GLN A 62 18.13 -11.24 0.88
C GLN A 62 18.18 -12.12 2.13
N PHE A 63 17.81 -11.61 3.30
CA PHE A 63 17.78 -12.38 4.54
C PHE A 63 16.63 -13.40 4.54
N SER A 64 15.47 -13.06 3.96
CA SER A 64 14.31 -13.96 3.91
C SER A 64 13.39 -13.63 2.72
N GLU A 65 13.02 -14.65 1.94
CA GLU A 65 12.01 -14.56 0.86
C GLU A 65 10.60 -14.17 1.35
N ARG A 66 10.41 -14.10 2.66
CA ARG A 66 9.16 -13.63 3.29
C ARG A 66 9.05 -12.11 3.29
N LEU A 67 10.17 -11.40 3.09
CA LEU A 67 10.24 -9.95 3.07
C LEU A 67 10.23 -9.48 1.62
N ILE A 68 9.05 -9.07 1.14
CA ILE A 68 8.82 -8.67 -0.26
C ILE A 68 9.24 -7.20 -0.41
N PRO A 69 10.30 -6.89 -1.17
CA PRO A 69 10.86 -5.55 -1.23
C PRO A 69 10.04 -4.61 -2.11
N ILE A 70 9.71 -3.45 -1.55
CA ILE A 70 8.95 -2.36 -2.20
C ILE A 70 9.76 -1.08 -2.07
N TYR A 71 10.06 -0.42 -3.18
CA TYR A 71 10.85 0.81 -3.16
C TYR A 71 9.98 2.03 -2.85
N TRP A 72 10.39 2.87 -1.89
CA TRP A 72 9.70 4.12 -1.62
C TRP A 72 10.31 5.23 -2.45
N ILE A 73 9.57 5.74 -3.43
CA ILE A 73 10.03 6.74 -4.39
C ILE A 73 9.38 8.10 -4.15
N ASP A 74 10.14 9.18 -4.39
CA ASP A 74 9.64 10.54 -4.55
C ASP A 74 9.72 10.92 -6.03
N PRO A 75 8.59 11.14 -6.72
CA PRO A 75 8.58 11.42 -8.15
C PRO A 75 9.22 12.77 -8.52
N LEU A 76 9.43 13.66 -7.54
CA LEU A 76 10.04 14.96 -7.77
C LEU A 76 11.57 14.96 -7.63
N GLU A 77 12.19 13.84 -7.24
CA GLU A 77 13.64 13.70 -7.30
C GLU A 77 14.09 13.70 -8.78
N GLU A 78 15.21 14.37 -9.09
CA GLU A 78 15.67 14.53 -10.48
C GLU A 78 15.94 13.18 -11.15
N ASP A 79 16.48 12.22 -10.39
CA ASP A 79 16.82 10.86 -10.79
C ASP A 79 15.67 9.84 -10.60
N ALA A 80 14.40 10.29 -10.49
CA ALA A 80 13.29 9.40 -10.17
C ALA A 80 13.10 8.25 -11.20
N LEU A 81 13.34 8.48 -12.48
CA LEU A 81 13.21 7.45 -13.51
C LEU A 81 14.35 6.43 -13.41
N GLU A 82 15.57 6.90 -13.16
CA GLU A 82 16.74 6.05 -12.90
C GLU A 82 16.56 5.21 -11.63
N GLN A 83 15.89 5.76 -10.60
CA GLN A 83 15.52 5.00 -9.40
C GLN A 83 14.51 3.88 -9.72
N VAL A 84 13.57 4.12 -10.64
CA VAL A 84 12.65 3.07 -11.11
C VAL A 84 13.45 1.94 -11.78
N ASP A 85 14.34 2.26 -12.70
CA ASP A 85 15.18 1.25 -13.37
C ASP A 85 16.04 0.48 -12.37
N MET A 86 16.72 1.19 -11.46
CA MET A 86 17.54 0.59 -10.41
C MET A 86 16.74 -0.39 -9.53
N ALA A 87 15.51 -0.01 -9.15
CA ALA A 87 14.64 -0.86 -8.34
C ALA A 87 14.16 -2.10 -9.12
N VAL A 88 13.78 -1.93 -10.39
CA VAL A 88 13.34 -3.03 -11.27
C VAL A 88 14.49 -4.00 -11.53
N ASP A 89 15.68 -3.51 -11.84
CA ASP A 89 16.88 -4.32 -12.09
C ASP A 89 17.32 -5.11 -10.85
N ALA A 90 17.10 -4.55 -9.66
CA ALA A 90 17.33 -5.23 -8.39
C ALA A 90 16.23 -6.28 -8.04
N GLY A 91 15.18 -6.40 -8.86
CA GLY A 91 14.13 -7.39 -8.70
C GLY A 91 13.03 -6.98 -7.71
N LEU A 92 12.84 -5.69 -7.43
CA LEU A 92 11.79 -5.22 -6.52
C LEU A 92 10.38 -5.47 -7.08
N ASN A 93 9.43 -5.69 -6.17
CA ASN A 93 8.07 -6.09 -6.54
C ASN A 93 7.12 -4.93 -6.81
N GLY A 94 7.44 -3.71 -6.38
CA GLY A 94 6.59 -2.54 -6.56
C GLY A 94 7.14 -1.29 -5.90
N PHE A 95 6.29 -0.27 -5.83
CA PHE A 95 6.66 1.04 -5.32
C PHE A 95 5.71 1.51 -4.22
N LYS A 96 6.23 2.27 -3.25
CA LYS A 96 5.48 3.03 -2.24
C LYS A 96 5.61 4.51 -2.56
N VAL A 97 4.50 5.25 -2.39
CA VAL A 97 4.46 6.71 -2.56
C VAL A 97 3.66 7.34 -1.45
N ILE A 98 4.11 8.50 -0.98
CA ILE A 98 3.31 9.42 -0.15
C ILE A 98 3.39 10.82 -0.76
N CYS A 99 2.25 11.36 -1.16
CA CYS A 99 2.18 12.71 -1.71
C CYS A 99 2.27 13.74 -0.58
N ASN A 100 3.44 14.34 -0.37
CA ASN A 100 3.68 15.28 0.71
C ASN A 100 3.77 16.75 0.27
N ARG A 101 3.93 17.03 -1.03
CA ARG A 101 4.05 18.37 -1.62
C ARG A 101 3.64 18.45 -3.10
N PHE A 102 2.95 17.44 -3.59
CA PHE A 102 2.48 17.35 -4.97
C PHE A 102 1.15 16.58 -5.03
N TYR A 103 0.35 16.86 -6.04
CA TYR A 103 -0.83 16.04 -6.35
C TYR A 103 -0.43 14.84 -7.20
N PRO A 104 -1.16 13.71 -7.06
CA PRO A 104 -0.89 12.52 -7.89
C PRO A 104 -0.93 12.79 -9.39
N ALA A 105 -1.77 13.75 -9.82
CA ALA A 105 -2.00 14.11 -11.21
C ALA A 105 -1.13 15.29 -11.71
N ASP A 106 -0.17 15.76 -10.92
CA ASP A 106 0.79 16.74 -11.41
C ASP A 106 1.64 16.12 -12.53
N GLU A 107 2.12 16.95 -13.46
CA GLU A 107 2.78 16.49 -14.69
C GLU A 107 3.98 15.55 -14.42
N ARG A 108 4.88 15.93 -13.51
CA ARG A 108 6.07 15.11 -13.21
C ARG A 108 5.72 13.79 -12.50
N PRO A 109 4.86 13.74 -11.47
CA PRO A 109 4.33 12.50 -10.93
C PRO A 109 3.72 11.57 -11.98
N MET A 110 2.84 12.08 -12.85
CA MET A 110 2.19 11.27 -13.89
C MET A 110 3.21 10.60 -14.82
N GLN A 111 4.28 11.30 -15.25
CA GLN A 111 5.36 10.70 -16.03
C GLN A 111 6.03 9.51 -15.31
N VAL A 112 6.21 9.62 -13.99
CA VAL A 112 6.81 8.54 -13.18
C VAL A 112 5.85 7.37 -13.05
N TRP A 113 4.54 7.62 -12.84
CA TRP A 113 3.54 6.56 -12.77
C TRP A 113 3.39 5.80 -14.09
N GLU A 114 3.37 6.51 -15.22
CA GLU A 114 3.37 5.90 -16.56
C GLU A 114 4.62 5.03 -16.77
N TYR A 115 5.78 5.51 -16.34
CA TYR A 115 7.03 4.77 -16.44
C TYR A 115 7.02 3.50 -15.60
N ILE A 116 6.55 3.56 -14.34
CA ILE A 116 6.39 2.41 -13.46
C ILE A 116 5.38 1.41 -14.04
N ALA A 117 4.23 1.89 -14.56
CA ALA A 117 3.23 1.06 -15.21
C ALA A 117 3.82 0.33 -16.44
N GLY A 118 4.65 1.03 -17.24
CA GLY A 118 5.38 0.46 -18.38
C GLY A 118 6.36 -0.67 -17.98
N LYS A 119 6.84 -0.68 -16.75
CA LYS A 119 7.64 -1.78 -16.17
C LYS A 119 6.77 -2.91 -15.58
N GLY A 120 5.46 -2.80 -15.63
CA GLY A 120 4.51 -3.78 -15.07
C GLY A 120 4.55 -3.86 -13.55
N LYS A 121 4.96 -2.78 -12.85
CA LYS A 121 5.08 -2.74 -11.39
C LYS A 121 3.93 -1.96 -10.77
N PRO A 122 3.37 -2.45 -9.63
CA PRO A 122 2.31 -1.76 -8.91
C PRO A 122 2.85 -0.62 -8.02
N ILE A 123 1.94 0.30 -7.67
CA ILE A 123 2.22 1.41 -6.75
C ILE A 123 1.22 1.38 -5.58
N LEU A 124 1.72 1.34 -4.34
CA LEU A 124 0.90 1.55 -3.15
C LEU A 124 1.05 3.00 -2.70
N PHE A 125 -0.03 3.77 -2.82
CA PHE A 125 -0.10 5.15 -2.36
C PHE A 125 -0.61 5.24 -0.93
N HIS A 126 0.00 6.10 -0.11
CA HIS A 126 -0.68 6.59 1.07
C HIS A 126 -1.94 7.34 0.64
N SER A 127 -3.04 7.14 1.33
CA SER A 127 -4.28 7.90 1.10
C SER A 127 -4.94 8.21 2.44
N GLY A 128 -5.54 9.40 2.56
CA GLY A 128 -6.10 9.83 3.82
C GLY A 128 -5.28 10.94 4.53
N ILE A 129 -5.52 11.10 5.82
CA ILE A 129 -4.79 12.07 6.64
C ILE A 129 -3.32 11.67 6.76
N LEU A 130 -2.45 12.63 6.53
CA LEU A 130 -1.01 12.47 6.70
C LEU A 130 -0.54 13.22 7.95
N TYR A 131 -0.21 12.45 8.99
CA TYR A 131 0.17 13.01 10.30
C TYR A 131 1.61 13.56 10.34
N SER A 132 2.49 13.07 9.47
CA SER A 132 3.92 13.34 9.53
C SER A 132 4.35 14.64 8.84
N ASN A 133 3.58 15.14 7.88
CA ASN A 133 3.94 16.31 7.07
C ASN A 133 2.82 17.35 7.12
N PRO A 134 3.08 18.55 7.68
CA PRO A 134 2.07 19.60 7.79
C PRO A 134 1.46 19.95 6.43
N HIS A 135 0.15 20.16 6.41
CA HIS A 135 -0.63 20.58 5.23
C HIS A 135 -0.63 19.60 4.04
N ALA A 136 -0.10 18.38 4.20
CA ALA A 136 0.03 17.43 3.09
C ALA A 136 -1.20 16.53 2.87
N SER A 137 -2.13 16.46 3.82
CA SER A 137 -3.33 15.61 3.69
C SER A 137 -4.17 15.92 2.46
N MET A 138 -4.18 17.18 2.01
CA MET A 138 -4.93 17.59 0.82
C MET A 138 -4.49 16.88 -0.47
N TYR A 139 -3.24 16.46 -0.55
CA TYR A 139 -2.69 15.73 -1.70
C TYR A 139 -3.12 14.25 -1.71
N ASN A 140 -3.57 13.72 -0.56
CA ASN A 140 -3.88 12.30 -0.35
C ASN A 140 -5.38 12.03 -0.23
N ARG A 141 -6.23 12.91 -0.75
CA ARG A 141 -7.67 12.74 -0.78
C ARG A 141 -8.08 11.80 -1.93
N PRO A 142 -9.04 10.87 -1.73
CA PRO A 142 -9.38 9.84 -2.72
C PRO A 142 -9.66 10.35 -4.13
N VAL A 143 -10.40 11.43 -4.28
CA VAL A 143 -10.73 12.01 -5.59
C VAL A 143 -9.50 12.42 -6.41
N ASN A 144 -8.38 12.70 -5.77
CA ASN A 144 -7.14 13.07 -6.46
C ASN A 144 -6.54 11.90 -7.27
N TRP A 145 -6.99 10.67 -7.04
CA TRP A 145 -6.48 9.47 -7.74
C TRP A 145 -7.25 9.16 -9.03
N GLU A 146 -8.39 9.81 -9.30
CA GLU A 146 -9.19 9.56 -10.50
C GLU A 146 -8.40 9.71 -11.83
N PRO A 147 -7.50 10.68 -11.99
CA PRO A 147 -6.71 10.81 -13.23
C PRO A 147 -5.78 9.62 -13.51
N LEU A 148 -5.42 8.83 -12.49
CA LEU A 148 -4.59 7.63 -12.64
C LEU A 148 -5.31 6.50 -13.39
N PHE A 149 -6.64 6.56 -13.50
CA PHE A 149 -7.41 5.60 -14.29
C PHE A 149 -7.13 5.71 -15.80
N ASP A 150 -6.53 6.82 -16.23
CA ASP A 150 -6.17 7.05 -17.64
C ASP A 150 -4.78 6.47 -17.99
N ILE A 151 -4.00 6.01 -16.99
CA ILE A 151 -2.70 5.37 -17.22
C ILE A 151 -2.89 3.90 -17.58
N PRO A 152 -2.55 3.45 -18.79
CA PRO A 152 -2.76 2.09 -19.22
C PRO A 152 -2.03 1.08 -18.34
N ASN A 153 -2.75 0.04 -17.89
CA ASN A 153 -2.23 -1.07 -17.10
C ASN A 153 -1.56 -0.67 -15.77
N LEU A 154 -1.75 0.56 -15.30
CA LEU A 154 -1.33 0.94 -13.97
C LEU A 154 -2.09 0.11 -12.93
N LYS A 155 -1.36 -0.56 -12.04
CA LYS A 155 -1.93 -1.24 -10.90
C LYS A 155 -1.57 -0.45 -9.65
N PHE A 156 -2.57 0.04 -8.91
CA PHE A 156 -2.30 0.84 -7.72
C PHE A 156 -3.27 0.58 -6.58
N ALA A 157 -2.86 0.92 -5.36
CA ALA A 157 -3.65 0.78 -4.16
C ALA A 157 -3.74 2.10 -3.39
N MET A 158 -4.93 2.39 -2.82
CA MET A 158 -5.15 3.47 -1.84
C MET A 158 -5.08 2.89 -0.43
N ALA A 159 -4.11 3.34 0.38
CA ALA A 159 -3.94 2.86 1.74
C ALA A 159 -4.98 3.42 2.72
N HIS A 160 -5.16 2.72 3.86
CA HIS A 160 -5.93 3.15 5.02
C HIS A 160 -7.43 3.37 4.74
N VAL A 161 -7.97 2.77 3.67
CA VAL A 161 -9.30 3.14 3.15
C VAL A 161 -9.49 4.67 3.13
N SER A 162 -8.38 5.38 2.96
CA SER A 162 -8.31 6.85 2.89
C SER A 162 -8.89 7.59 4.12
N TRP A 163 -8.69 7.08 5.36
CA TRP A 163 -9.19 7.74 6.57
C TRP A 163 -8.91 9.25 6.58
N PRO A 164 -9.89 10.14 6.87
CA PRO A 164 -11.28 9.86 7.25
C PRO A 164 -12.27 9.83 6.08
N TRP A 165 -11.82 9.85 4.84
CA TRP A 165 -12.66 9.95 3.64
C TRP A 165 -13.07 8.56 3.09
N HIS A 166 -13.53 7.66 3.96
CA HIS A 166 -13.91 6.30 3.58
C HIS A 166 -14.98 6.24 2.50
N ASP A 167 -16.04 7.04 2.67
CA ASP A 167 -17.16 7.07 1.72
C ASP A 167 -16.72 7.61 0.36
N GLU A 168 -15.82 8.58 0.34
CA GLU A 168 -15.21 9.08 -0.89
C GLU A 168 -14.31 8.01 -1.53
N CYS A 169 -13.51 7.28 -0.73
CA CYS A 169 -12.70 6.17 -1.21
C CYS A 169 -13.55 5.10 -1.89
N ILE A 170 -14.66 4.71 -1.25
CA ILE A 170 -15.60 3.72 -1.79
C ILE A 170 -16.29 4.26 -3.05
N ALA A 171 -16.65 5.56 -3.10
CA ALA A 171 -17.25 6.17 -4.27
C ALA A 171 -16.27 6.21 -5.47
N VAL A 172 -15.00 6.56 -5.22
CA VAL A 172 -13.92 6.54 -6.24
C VAL A 172 -13.70 5.11 -6.75
N TYR A 173 -13.75 4.10 -5.87
CA TYR A 173 -13.71 2.70 -6.29
C TYR A 173 -14.91 2.35 -7.20
N GLY A 174 -16.13 2.76 -6.84
CA GLY A 174 -17.32 2.54 -7.66
C GLY A 174 -17.22 3.20 -9.03
N TYR A 175 -16.65 4.40 -9.10
CA TYR A 175 -16.38 5.08 -10.38
C TYR A 175 -15.36 4.31 -11.23
N TRP A 176 -14.26 3.86 -10.64
CA TRP A 176 -13.30 2.99 -11.32
C TRP A 176 -13.96 1.69 -11.83
N SER A 177 -14.77 1.02 -11.00
CA SER A 177 -15.49 -0.21 -11.38
C SER A 177 -16.37 0.02 -12.61
N SER A 178 -17.12 1.12 -12.63
CA SER A 178 -17.94 1.49 -13.78
C SER A 178 -17.11 1.75 -15.05
N ARG A 179 -15.93 2.38 -14.92
CA ARG A 179 -15.00 2.57 -16.04
C ARG A 179 -14.43 1.25 -16.55
N LYS A 180 -14.14 0.30 -15.64
CA LYS A 180 -13.68 -1.04 -15.99
C LYS A 180 -14.76 -1.82 -16.73
N GLU A 181 -16.01 -1.80 -16.25
CA GLU A 181 -17.15 -2.44 -16.89
C GLU A 181 -17.44 -1.88 -18.30
N SER A 182 -17.25 -0.58 -18.49
CA SER A 182 -17.40 0.09 -19.80
C SER A 182 -16.15 0.04 -20.69
N GLU A 183 -15.13 -0.70 -20.27
CA GLU A 183 -13.83 -0.84 -20.97
C GLU A 183 -13.13 0.49 -21.28
N THR A 184 -13.35 1.52 -20.45
CA THR A 184 -12.72 2.84 -20.60
C THR A 184 -11.47 3.03 -19.75
N THR A 185 -11.05 2.00 -19.02
CA THR A 185 -9.77 1.93 -18.31
C THR A 185 -9.20 0.51 -18.32
N THR A 186 -7.88 0.43 -18.37
CA THR A 186 -7.12 -0.81 -18.09
C THR A 186 -6.34 -0.73 -16.77
N ALA A 187 -6.43 0.40 -16.05
CA ALA A 187 -5.86 0.51 -14.72
C ALA A 187 -6.61 -0.39 -13.72
N GLU A 188 -5.90 -0.87 -12.72
CA GLU A 188 -6.48 -1.65 -11.61
C GLU A 188 -6.33 -0.91 -10.29
N LEU A 189 -7.46 -0.69 -9.60
CA LEU A 189 -7.51 -0.08 -8.29
C LEU A 189 -7.68 -1.12 -7.19
N PHE A 190 -6.84 -1.05 -6.15
CA PHE A 190 -6.96 -1.80 -4.92
C PHE A 190 -7.22 -0.87 -3.72
N ILE A 191 -7.82 -1.40 -2.67
CA ILE A 191 -8.00 -0.73 -1.39
C ILE A 191 -7.23 -1.49 -0.32
N ASP A 192 -6.27 -0.83 0.30
CA ASP A 192 -5.54 -1.33 1.45
C ASP A 192 -6.26 -0.91 2.74
N THR A 193 -6.63 -1.87 3.56
CA THR A 193 -7.37 -1.66 4.81
C THR A 193 -6.46 -1.44 6.02
N THR A 194 -5.18 -1.24 5.80
CA THR A 194 -4.20 -0.96 6.85
C THR A 194 -4.72 0.07 7.86
N PRO A 195 -4.52 -0.14 9.17
CA PRO A 195 -4.99 0.79 10.18
C PRO A 195 -4.33 2.18 10.11
N GLY A 196 -4.98 3.15 9.57
CA GLY A 196 -4.85 4.59 9.80
C GLY A 196 -6.16 5.08 10.39
N THR A 197 -7.17 4.20 10.31
CA THR A 197 -8.52 4.38 10.82
C THR A 197 -8.58 3.99 12.29
N PRO A 198 -9.06 4.86 13.20
CA PRO A 198 -9.28 4.47 14.59
C PRO A 198 -10.20 3.25 14.69
N ASN A 199 -9.88 2.33 15.61
CA ASN A 199 -10.56 1.02 15.71
C ASN A 199 -12.09 1.11 15.82
N ILE A 200 -12.61 2.18 16.40
CA ILE A 200 -14.06 2.42 16.51
C ILE A 200 -14.79 2.48 15.16
N TYR A 201 -14.07 2.84 14.07
CA TYR A 201 -14.64 2.94 12.72
C TYR A 201 -14.37 1.70 11.87
N ARG A 202 -13.49 0.79 12.31
CA ARG A 202 -13.03 -0.32 11.47
C ARG A 202 -14.15 -1.26 11.07
N GLU A 203 -15.06 -1.58 11.99
CA GLU A 203 -16.24 -2.39 11.69
C GLU A 203 -17.12 -1.74 10.61
N GLU A 204 -17.40 -0.45 10.75
CA GLU A 204 -18.22 0.30 9.78
C GLU A 204 -17.57 0.29 8.38
N VAL A 205 -16.27 0.47 8.32
CA VAL A 205 -15.53 0.49 7.06
C VAL A 205 -15.57 -0.85 6.37
N LEU A 206 -15.26 -1.95 7.06
CA LEU A 206 -15.32 -3.30 6.49
C LEU A 206 -16.75 -3.67 6.09
N ARG A 207 -17.74 -3.33 6.92
CA ARG A 207 -19.15 -3.51 6.55
C ARG A 207 -19.49 -2.79 5.25
N LYS A 208 -19.13 -1.51 5.12
CA LYS A 208 -19.40 -0.72 3.91
C LYS A 208 -18.73 -1.36 2.68
N LEU A 209 -17.46 -1.72 2.77
CA LEU A 209 -16.71 -2.36 1.67
C LEU A 209 -17.41 -3.62 1.16
N TYR A 210 -17.84 -4.51 2.05
CA TYR A 210 -18.44 -5.80 1.67
C TYR A 210 -19.96 -5.79 1.51
N THR A 211 -20.65 -4.65 1.72
CA THR A 211 -22.12 -4.56 1.58
C THR A 211 -22.58 -3.45 0.64
N VAL A 212 -21.68 -2.66 0.07
CA VAL A 212 -22.03 -1.58 -0.87
C VAL A 212 -22.57 -2.08 -2.20
N GLY A 213 -22.30 -3.34 -2.55
CA GLY A 213 -22.79 -3.96 -3.78
C GLY A 213 -21.87 -3.77 -4.99
N TYR A 214 -20.66 -3.27 -4.79
CA TYR A 214 -19.62 -3.27 -5.83
C TYR A 214 -18.91 -4.62 -5.88
N ASP A 215 -18.44 -5.02 -7.06
CA ASP A 215 -17.54 -6.16 -7.24
C ASP A 215 -16.11 -5.75 -6.79
N ASN A 216 -15.82 -5.96 -5.50
CA ASN A 216 -14.57 -5.54 -4.89
C ASN A 216 -13.81 -6.67 -4.17
N GLU A 217 -14.33 -7.89 -4.20
CA GLU A 217 -13.77 -9.03 -3.46
C GLU A 217 -12.34 -9.34 -3.86
N ASP A 218 -11.95 -9.05 -5.10
CA ASP A 218 -10.61 -9.26 -5.64
C ASP A 218 -9.65 -8.08 -5.43
N ASN A 219 -10.11 -6.96 -4.86
CA ASN A 219 -9.36 -5.71 -4.84
C ASN A 219 -9.11 -5.13 -3.44
N ILE A 220 -9.56 -5.83 -2.38
CA ILE A 220 -9.33 -5.39 -0.99
C ILE A 220 -8.19 -6.21 -0.38
N VAL A 221 -7.22 -5.54 0.25
CA VAL A 221 -6.02 -6.17 0.83
C VAL A 221 -5.83 -5.80 2.29
N TYR A 222 -5.28 -6.73 3.07
CA TYR A 222 -4.95 -6.57 4.48
C TYR A 222 -3.53 -6.03 4.68
N GLY A 223 -3.33 -5.15 5.68
CA GLY A 223 -2.04 -4.71 6.17
C GLY A 223 -2.09 -4.25 7.62
N SER A 224 -0.94 -4.15 8.28
CA SER A 224 -0.84 -3.79 9.70
C SER A 224 -0.41 -2.36 9.99
N ASP A 225 0.31 -1.71 9.08
CA ASP A 225 1.04 -0.44 9.29
C ASP A 225 2.14 -0.53 10.37
N CYS A 226 2.62 -1.74 10.64
CA CYS A 226 3.76 -1.95 11.52
C CYS A 226 5.05 -1.40 10.89
N THR A 227 6.07 -1.26 11.72
CA THR A 227 7.44 -1.03 11.26
C THR A 227 8.24 -2.33 11.31
N SER A 228 9.50 -2.30 10.88
CA SER A 228 10.43 -3.43 11.06
C SER A 228 10.76 -3.74 12.53
N GLU A 229 10.47 -2.83 13.46
CA GLU A 229 10.27 -3.13 14.88
C GLU A 229 8.84 -3.67 15.09
N TYR A 230 8.60 -4.88 14.65
CA TYR A 230 7.27 -5.44 14.46
C TYR A 230 6.57 -5.72 15.78
N ASP A 231 5.34 -5.23 15.93
CA ASP A 231 4.46 -5.55 17.07
C ASP A 231 3.50 -6.70 16.72
N PRO A 232 3.85 -7.95 17.09
CA PRO A 232 3.02 -9.10 16.75
C PRO A 232 1.68 -9.12 17.49
N GLY A 233 1.62 -8.53 18.69
CA GLY A 233 0.37 -8.44 19.46
C GLY A 233 -0.63 -7.52 18.77
N TYR A 234 -0.17 -6.37 18.31
CA TYR A 234 -0.99 -5.43 17.55
C TYR A 234 -1.46 -6.02 16.22
N ALA A 235 -0.54 -6.56 15.41
CA ALA A 235 -0.89 -7.15 14.12
C ALA A 235 -1.90 -8.30 14.26
N LYS A 236 -1.70 -9.19 15.25
CA LYS A 236 -2.64 -10.26 15.55
C LYS A 236 -4.01 -9.74 15.98
N ALA A 237 -4.08 -8.72 16.81
CA ALA A 237 -5.34 -8.12 17.25
C ALA A 237 -6.15 -7.56 16.06
N ILE A 238 -5.48 -6.94 15.07
CA ILE A 238 -6.14 -6.48 13.84
C ILE A 238 -6.64 -7.66 13.00
N ILE A 239 -5.85 -8.72 12.84
CA ILE A 239 -6.27 -9.93 12.11
C ILE A 239 -7.51 -10.55 12.75
N ASP A 240 -7.49 -10.73 14.06
CA ASP A 240 -8.60 -11.35 14.80
C ASP A 240 -9.87 -10.47 14.69
N MET A 241 -9.73 -9.16 14.85
CA MET A 241 -10.83 -8.19 14.69
C MET A 241 -11.43 -8.22 13.27
N ASP A 242 -10.59 -8.25 12.25
CA ASP A 242 -11.07 -8.30 10.86
C ASP A 242 -11.82 -9.60 10.57
N LYS A 243 -11.31 -10.74 11.03
CA LYS A 243 -12.01 -12.03 10.90
C LYS A 243 -13.38 -11.98 11.54
N ASP A 244 -13.46 -11.49 12.78
CA ASP A 244 -14.73 -11.37 13.51
C ASP A 244 -15.75 -10.50 12.73
N TYR A 245 -15.30 -9.40 12.11
CA TYR A 245 -16.18 -8.54 11.31
C TYR A 245 -16.55 -9.18 9.98
N LEU A 246 -15.62 -9.80 9.28
CA LEU A 246 -15.90 -10.49 8.02
C LEU A 246 -16.90 -11.64 8.23
N ASP A 247 -16.73 -12.42 9.30
CA ASP A 247 -17.69 -13.48 9.69
C ASP A 247 -19.06 -12.90 10.04
N LYS A 248 -19.11 -11.80 10.82
CA LYS A 248 -20.36 -11.10 11.17
C LYS A 248 -21.13 -10.66 9.94
N TYR A 249 -20.45 -10.20 8.90
CA TYR A 249 -21.08 -9.77 7.63
C TYR A 249 -21.16 -10.89 6.58
N LYS A 250 -20.90 -12.13 6.99
CA LYS A 250 -21.04 -13.34 6.15
C LYS A 250 -20.19 -13.32 4.88
N VAL A 251 -19.02 -12.69 4.98
CA VAL A 251 -18.02 -12.77 3.92
C VAL A 251 -17.48 -14.20 3.87
N SER A 252 -17.54 -14.83 2.70
CA SER A 252 -17.19 -16.25 2.56
C SER A 252 -15.70 -16.50 2.88
N GLU A 253 -15.36 -17.74 3.30
CA GLU A 253 -13.96 -18.12 3.56
C GLU A 253 -13.06 -17.88 2.32
N GLU A 254 -13.60 -18.10 1.12
CA GLU A 254 -12.88 -17.83 -0.13
C GLU A 254 -12.50 -16.35 -0.27
N VAL A 255 -13.44 -15.44 0.02
CA VAL A 255 -13.22 -14.00 -0.05
C VAL A 255 -12.29 -13.54 1.07
N GLN A 256 -12.40 -14.14 2.27
CA GLN A 256 -11.43 -13.86 3.35
C GLN A 256 -10.01 -14.33 2.97
N GLU A 257 -9.87 -15.44 2.25
CA GLU A 257 -8.56 -15.88 1.75
C GLU A 257 -8.01 -14.90 0.69
N LYS A 258 -8.88 -14.35 -0.17
CA LYS A 258 -8.51 -13.27 -1.10
C LYS A 258 -8.01 -12.04 -0.33
N TYR A 259 -8.78 -11.57 0.64
CA TYR A 259 -8.45 -10.43 1.48
C TYR A 259 -7.09 -10.56 2.18
N PHE A 260 -6.83 -11.70 2.83
CA PHE A 260 -5.60 -11.90 3.60
C PHE A 260 -4.38 -12.29 2.76
N SER A 261 -4.56 -12.78 1.52
CA SER A 261 -3.40 -13.26 0.74
C SER A 261 -3.52 -13.16 -0.78
N LYS A 262 -4.60 -13.65 -1.41
CA LYS A 262 -4.63 -13.80 -2.87
C LYS A 262 -4.62 -12.45 -3.59
N ASN A 263 -5.33 -11.45 -3.07
CA ASN A 263 -5.42 -10.14 -3.68
C ASN A 263 -4.06 -9.42 -3.69
N ILE A 264 -3.30 -9.50 -2.59
CA ILE A 264 -1.97 -8.89 -2.57
C ILE A 264 -0.97 -9.62 -3.47
N GLN A 265 -1.10 -10.95 -3.62
CA GLN A 265 -0.31 -11.69 -4.60
C GLN A 265 -0.64 -11.26 -6.03
N ARG A 266 -1.93 -11.07 -6.36
CA ARG A 266 -2.38 -10.54 -7.65
C ARG A 266 -1.89 -9.11 -7.88
N PHE A 267 -1.93 -8.27 -6.84
CA PHE A 267 -1.38 -6.91 -6.89
C PHE A 267 0.10 -6.91 -7.28
N LEU A 268 0.89 -7.79 -6.68
CA LEU A 268 2.34 -7.87 -6.87
C LEU A 268 2.78 -8.75 -8.06
N ASN A 269 1.86 -9.48 -8.70
CA ASN A 269 2.15 -10.49 -9.73
C ASN A 269 3.11 -11.60 -9.24
N ILE A 270 2.86 -12.18 -8.04
CA ILE A 270 3.67 -13.24 -7.42
C ILE A 270 2.83 -14.46 -7.06
#